data_140420331435ee7366cd5d466d2b8638
#
_entry.id   140420331435ee7366cd5d466d2b8638
#
_cell.length_a   1.000
_cell.length_b   1.000
_cell.length_c   1.000
_cell.angle_alpha   90.00
_cell.angle_beta   90.00
_cell.angle_gamma   90.00
#
_symmetry.space_group_name_H-M   'P 1'
#
loop_
_entity.id
_entity.type
_entity.pdbx_description
1 polymer ?
#
loop_
_entity_poly.entity_id
_entity_poly.type
_entity_poly.pdbx_seq_one_letter_code
_entity_poly.pdbx_strand_id
1 'polypeptide(L)'
;IETYGDVTVVSENESSQTEVKNYEKDLTDLDHNIWKTLKNWLNDPNIPSYKNLILLTTQDLGSTTAFKEWNSKNKNNKLSILKDINMSFLQQAKKAKETEELLAFVLDDSKNEKLLEILGKFVITSSQENDEELYQRLIQTKTLGILSDKKTDFINSLMGHIVSPPITTQGWEITYQSFQAKTTS
;
A
#
# COMPACT_ATOMS: atom_id res chain seq x y z
N ILE A 1 -10.27 -4.20 12.67
CA ILE A 1 -11.13 -4.58 11.54
C ILE A 1 -10.48 -4.01 10.29
N GLU A 2 -9.68 -4.82 9.62
CA GLU A 2 -9.13 -4.53 8.30
C GLU A 2 -10.28 -4.64 7.30
N THR A 3 -10.93 -3.52 6.98
CA THR A 3 -12.06 -3.63 6.07
C THR A 3 -11.64 -3.51 4.61
N TYR A 4 -10.71 -2.63 4.22
CA TYR A 4 -10.36 -2.43 2.79
C TYR A 4 -9.03 -1.70 2.56
N GLY A 5 -7.95 -2.05 3.26
CA GLY A 5 -6.63 -1.43 3.12
C GLY A 5 -6.17 -0.72 4.38
N ASP A 6 -4.85 -0.53 4.49
CA ASP A 6 -4.25 -0.07 5.75
C ASP A 6 -4.46 1.43 6.00
N VAL A 7 -4.44 2.24 4.94
CA VAL A 7 -4.62 3.71 5.03
C VAL A 7 -5.49 4.22 3.88
N THR A 8 -6.52 4.98 4.21
CA THR A 8 -7.34 5.69 3.23
C THR A 8 -7.22 7.20 3.46
N VAL A 9 -6.87 7.94 2.42
CA VAL A 9 -6.85 9.40 2.42
C VAL A 9 -7.98 9.91 1.52
N VAL A 10 -8.81 10.80 2.06
CA VAL A 10 -9.89 11.46 1.31
C VAL A 10 -9.77 12.96 1.50
N SER A 11 -9.62 13.71 0.41
CA SER A 11 -9.68 15.16 0.37
C SER A 11 -10.55 15.61 -0.81
N GLU A 12 -10.86 16.91 -0.89
CA GLU A 12 -11.67 17.45 -1.99
C GLU A 12 -11.10 17.14 -3.39
N ASN A 13 -9.78 17.06 -3.51
CA ASN A 13 -9.10 16.89 -4.79
C ASN A 13 -8.36 15.55 -4.94
N GLU A 14 -8.13 14.82 -3.84
CA GLU A 14 -7.37 13.58 -3.86
C GLU A 14 -8.07 12.53 -3.00
N SER A 15 -8.15 11.32 -3.54
CA SER A 15 -8.55 10.14 -2.79
C SER A 15 -7.62 8.99 -3.11
N SER A 16 -7.04 8.39 -2.10
CA SER A 16 -6.14 7.26 -2.26
C SER A 16 -6.40 6.19 -1.21
N GLN A 17 -6.22 4.95 -1.62
CA GLN A 17 -6.12 3.82 -0.72
C GLN A 17 -4.71 3.27 -0.80
N THR A 18 -4.09 3.04 0.35
CA THR A 18 -2.72 2.54 0.46
C THR A 18 -2.71 1.25 1.25
N GLU A 19 -2.15 0.21 0.66
CA GLU A 19 -1.74 -1.01 1.34
C GLU A 19 -0.27 -0.88 1.73
N VAL A 20 0.04 -1.08 3.01
CA VAL A 20 1.41 -0.97 3.55
C VAL A 20 1.95 -2.37 3.79
N LYS A 21 3.16 -2.63 3.32
CA LYS A 21 3.86 -3.91 3.49
C LYS A 21 5.29 -3.68 3.98
N ASN A 22 5.62 -4.30 5.11
CA ASN A 22 6.95 -4.22 5.71
C ASN A 22 7.60 -5.62 5.66
N TYR A 23 8.52 -5.82 4.72
CA TYR A 23 9.21 -7.08 4.49
C TYR A 23 10.65 -6.83 4.06
N GLU A 24 11.54 -7.77 4.38
CA GLU A 24 12.99 -7.68 4.08
C GLU A 24 13.38 -8.25 2.71
N LYS A 25 12.57 -9.18 2.17
CA LYS A 25 12.91 -9.85 0.89
C LYS A 25 12.46 -9.01 -0.28
N ASP A 26 13.24 -9.01 -1.36
CA ASP A 26 12.89 -8.34 -2.61
C ASP A 26 11.51 -8.77 -3.12
N LEU A 27 10.79 -7.80 -3.65
CA LEU A 27 9.49 -8.01 -4.27
C LEU A 27 9.68 -8.68 -5.64
N THR A 28 9.10 -9.86 -5.79
CA THR A 28 9.18 -10.69 -7.00
C THR A 28 7.84 -10.80 -7.71
N ASP A 29 7.81 -11.39 -8.90
CA ASP A 29 6.59 -11.55 -9.72
C ASP A 29 5.49 -12.36 -9.02
N LEU A 30 5.87 -13.32 -8.18
CA LEU A 30 4.92 -14.16 -7.42
C LEU A 30 4.80 -13.74 -5.95
N ASP A 31 5.23 -12.52 -5.62
CA ASP A 31 5.12 -12.03 -4.25
C ASP A 31 3.65 -12.02 -3.80
N HIS A 32 3.40 -12.72 -2.69
CA HIS A 32 2.05 -12.88 -2.12
C HIS A 32 1.36 -11.55 -1.86
N ASN A 33 2.12 -10.53 -1.46
CA ASN A 33 1.57 -9.22 -1.10
C ASN A 33 0.92 -8.50 -2.29
N ILE A 34 1.53 -8.58 -3.49
CA ILE A 34 0.93 -7.97 -4.69
C ILE A 34 -0.40 -8.64 -5.02
N TRP A 35 -0.40 -9.97 -5.09
CA TRP A 35 -1.59 -10.72 -5.48
C TRP A 35 -2.71 -10.64 -4.44
N LYS A 36 -2.34 -10.63 -3.14
CA LYS A 36 -3.29 -10.41 -2.06
C LYS A 36 -3.88 -9.00 -2.11
N THR A 37 -3.07 -7.97 -2.36
CA THR A 37 -3.52 -6.59 -2.51
C THR A 37 -4.50 -6.45 -3.68
N LEU A 38 -4.18 -7.01 -4.84
CA LEU A 38 -5.11 -7.02 -5.99
C LEU A 38 -6.42 -7.75 -5.67
N LYS A 39 -6.35 -8.87 -4.95
CA LYS A 39 -7.55 -9.60 -4.49
C LYS A 39 -8.39 -8.74 -3.53
N ASN A 40 -7.77 -8.04 -2.58
CA ASN A 40 -8.46 -7.17 -1.64
C ASN A 40 -9.19 -6.05 -2.40
N TRP A 41 -8.51 -5.37 -3.31
CA TRP A 41 -9.12 -4.31 -4.12
C TRP A 41 -10.22 -4.81 -5.05
N LEU A 42 -10.10 -6.02 -5.60
CA LEU A 42 -11.18 -6.63 -6.38
C LEU A 42 -12.44 -6.87 -5.55
N ASN A 43 -12.31 -7.08 -4.25
CA ASN A 43 -13.44 -7.26 -3.32
C ASN A 43 -13.95 -5.93 -2.74
N ASP A 44 -13.18 -4.82 -2.81
CA ASP A 44 -13.59 -3.54 -2.27
C ASP A 44 -14.63 -2.86 -3.20
N PRO A 45 -15.84 -2.56 -2.72
CA PRO A 45 -16.85 -1.84 -3.48
C PRO A 45 -16.52 -0.36 -3.70
N ASN A 46 -15.58 0.21 -2.93
CA ASN A 46 -15.26 1.64 -2.95
C ASN A 46 -14.17 2.00 -3.98
N ILE A 47 -13.62 1.04 -4.70
CA ILE A 47 -12.57 1.28 -5.72
C ILE A 47 -12.89 2.42 -6.69
N PRO A 48 -14.14 2.59 -7.17
CA PRO A 48 -14.47 3.72 -8.05
C PRO A 48 -14.23 5.09 -7.42
N SER A 49 -14.34 5.23 -6.10
CA SER A 49 -14.16 6.50 -5.39
C SER A 49 -12.70 6.93 -5.25
N TYR A 50 -11.75 6.01 -5.37
CA TYR A 50 -10.32 6.33 -5.24
C TYR A 50 -9.72 6.73 -6.59
N LYS A 51 -8.89 7.77 -6.57
CA LYS A 51 -8.08 8.19 -7.74
C LYS A 51 -6.78 7.39 -7.85
N ASN A 52 -6.20 7.04 -6.71
CA ASN A 52 -4.95 6.28 -6.64
C ASN A 52 -5.10 5.07 -5.72
N LEU A 53 -4.51 3.95 -6.13
CA LEU A 53 -4.35 2.73 -5.37
C LEU A 53 -2.86 2.47 -5.22
N ILE A 54 -2.35 2.49 -4.00
CA ILE A 54 -0.90 2.50 -3.73
C ILE A 54 -0.53 1.24 -2.95
N LEU A 55 0.41 0.48 -3.46
CA LEU A 55 1.16 -0.51 -2.67
C LEU A 55 2.44 0.16 -2.19
N LEU A 56 2.51 0.46 -0.90
CA LEU A 56 3.68 1.03 -0.22
C LEU A 56 4.45 -0.10 0.43
N THR A 57 5.72 -0.30 0.09
CA THR A 57 6.51 -1.40 0.63
C THR A 57 7.95 -1.00 0.92
N THR A 58 8.52 -1.58 1.99
CA THR A 58 9.96 -1.49 2.29
C THR A 58 10.79 -2.36 1.35
N GLN A 59 10.18 -3.33 0.65
CA GLN A 59 10.87 -4.23 -0.26
C GLN A 59 11.50 -3.47 -1.45
N ASP A 60 12.70 -3.85 -1.83
CA ASP A 60 13.27 -3.47 -3.11
C ASP A 60 12.63 -4.28 -4.24
N LEU A 61 12.59 -3.73 -5.45
CA LEU A 61 12.15 -4.47 -6.62
C LEU A 61 13.24 -5.46 -7.04
N GLY A 62 12.94 -6.74 -7.03
CA GLY A 62 13.86 -7.80 -7.42
C GLY A 62 14.47 -7.56 -8.82
N SER A 63 15.71 -7.98 -9.01
CA SER A 63 16.49 -7.67 -10.23
C SER A 63 15.82 -8.11 -11.53
N THR A 64 15.00 -9.14 -11.51
CA THR A 64 14.32 -9.75 -12.68
C THR A 64 12.81 -9.56 -12.69
N THR A 65 12.23 -8.84 -11.71
CA THR A 65 10.78 -8.69 -11.64
C THR A 65 10.22 -7.84 -12.78
N ALA A 66 9.08 -8.25 -13.30
CA ALA A 66 8.31 -7.52 -14.30
C ALA A 66 7.70 -6.21 -13.75
N PHE A 67 7.71 -6.02 -12.44
CA PHE A 67 7.18 -4.80 -11.77
C PHE A 67 8.13 -3.59 -11.81
N LYS A 68 9.38 -3.73 -12.30
CA LYS A 68 10.36 -2.62 -12.35
C LYS A 68 9.87 -1.36 -13.05
N GLU A 69 9.13 -1.52 -14.14
CA GLU A 69 8.60 -0.39 -14.91
C GLU A 69 7.08 -0.22 -14.74
N TRP A 70 6.52 -0.82 -13.69
CA TRP A 70 5.07 -0.88 -13.48
C TRP A 70 4.39 0.47 -13.57
N ASN A 71 4.92 1.48 -12.90
CA ASN A 71 4.30 2.80 -12.79
C ASN A 71 4.28 3.56 -14.13
N SER A 72 5.15 3.21 -15.08
CA SER A 72 5.18 3.81 -16.42
C SER A 72 4.22 3.14 -17.42
N LYS A 73 3.67 1.97 -17.09
CA LYS A 73 2.81 1.18 -17.97
C LYS A 73 1.35 1.63 -17.87
N ASN A 74 0.65 1.63 -19.01
CA ASN A 74 -0.80 1.77 -19.02
C ASN A 74 -1.50 0.49 -18.52
N LYS A 75 -2.80 0.59 -18.23
CA LYS A 75 -3.58 -0.51 -17.65
C LYS A 75 -3.57 -1.80 -18.47
N ASN A 76 -3.56 -1.71 -19.82
CA ASN A 76 -3.56 -2.89 -20.69
C ASN A 76 -2.21 -3.60 -20.66
N ASN A 77 -1.10 -2.84 -20.64
CA ASN A 77 0.23 -3.40 -20.50
C ASN A 77 0.43 -4.03 -19.11
N LYS A 78 -0.10 -3.42 -18.05
CA LYS A 78 -0.11 -3.99 -16.70
C LYS A 78 -0.87 -5.32 -16.68
N LEU A 79 -2.03 -5.40 -17.32
CA LEU A 79 -2.79 -6.65 -17.43
C LEU A 79 -2.00 -7.72 -18.20
N SER A 80 -1.33 -7.35 -19.30
CA SER A 80 -0.48 -8.29 -20.03
C SER A 80 0.63 -8.85 -19.15
N ILE A 81 1.32 -7.99 -18.40
CA ILE A 81 2.35 -8.42 -17.43
C ILE A 81 1.79 -9.46 -16.44
N LEU A 82 0.63 -9.20 -15.84
CA LEU A 82 0.03 -10.15 -14.90
C LEU A 82 -0.32 -11.49 -15.56
N LYS A 83 -0.81 -11.47 -16.80
CA LYS A 83 -1.09 -12.69 -17.57
C LYS A 83 0.19 -13.46 -17.92
N ASP A 84 1.26 -12.77 -18.29
CA ASP A 84 2.57 -13.39 -18.59
C ASP A 84 3.18 -14.05 -17.35
N ILE A 85 3.07 -13.40 -16.19
CA ILE A 85 3.47 -13.98 -14.90
C ILE A 85 2.67 -15.25 -14.61
N ASN A 86 1.36 -15.23 -14.81
CA ASN A 86 0.51 -16.43 -14.62
C ASN A 86 0.88 -17.55 -15.59
N MET A 87 1.12 -17.25 -16.86
CA MET A 87 1.54 -18.26 -17.84
C MET A 87 2.86 -18.90 -17.42
N SER A 88 3.83 -18.11 -16.96
CA SER A 88 5.11 -18.61 -16.47
C SER A 88 4.94 -19.47 -15.21
N PHE A 89 4.06 -19.07 -14.28
CA PHE A 89 3.73 -19.87 -13.10
C PHE A 89 3.09 -21.21 -13.47
N LEU A 90 2.18 -21.24 -14.44
CA LEU A 90 1.51 -22.46 -14.88
C LEU A 90 2.47 -23.49 -15.50
N GLN A 91 3.64 -23.06 -15.97
CA GLN A 91 4.69 -23.94 -16.52
C GLN A 91 5.59 -24.57 -15.43
N GLN A 92 5.51 -24.09 -14.18
CA GLN A 92 6.33 -24.62 -13.09
C GLN A 92 5.95 -26.06 -12.74
N ALA A 93 6.95 -26.91 -12.48
CA ALA A 93 6.73 -28.31 -12.10
C ALA A 93 6.09 -28.49 -10.72
N LYS A 94 6.36 -27.55 -9.80
CA LYS A 94 5.75 -27.50 -8.47
C LYS A 94 5.11 -26.14 -8.28
N LYS A 95 3.83 -26.11 -7.91
CA LYS A 95 3.05 -24.91 -7.71
C LYS A 95 2.58 -24.82 -6.27
N ALA A 96 2.74 -23.65 -5.65
CA ALA A 96 2.11 -23.38 -4.36
C ALA A 96 0.61 -23.18 -4.58
N LYS A 97 -0.22 -23.99 -3.93
CA LYS A 97 -1.68 -23.95 -4.09
C LYS A 97 -2.27 -22.58 -3.78
N GLU A 98 -1.78 -21.92 -2.73
CA GLU A 98 -2.22 -20.59 -2.35
C GLU A 98 -1.96 -19.54 -3.46
N THR A 99 -0.77 -19.60 -4.07
CA THR A 99 -0.42 -18.72 -5.20
C THR A 99 -1.32 -19.00 -6.41
N GLU A 100 -1.57 -20.27 -6.71
CA GLU A 100 -2.48 -20.67 -7.80
C GLU A 100 -3.90 -20.11 -7.59
N GLU A 101 -4.43 -20.24 -6.39
CA GLU A 101 -5.75 -19.73 -6.02
C GLU A 101 -5.82 -18.19 -6.13
N LEU A 102 -4.76 -17.47 -5.71
CA LEU A 102 -4.68 -16.01 -5.82
C LEU A 102 -4.64 -15.55 -7.28
N LEU A 103 -3.78 -16.16 -8.10
CA LEU A 103 -3.65 -15.85 -9.51
C LEU A 103 -4.96 -16.12 -10.26
N ALA A 104 -5.58 -17.29 -10.03
CA ALA A 104 -6.85 -17.65 -10.62
C ALA A 104 -7.98 -16.69 -10.22
N PHE A 105 -8.00 -16.24 -8.96
CA PHE A 105 -8.99 -15.27 -8.48
C PHE A 105 -8.82 -13.89 -9.14
N VAL A 106 -7.58 -13.40 -9.21
CA VAL A 106 -7.28 -12.06 -9.74
C VAL A 106 -7.49 -12.00 -11.26
N LEU A 107 -7.14 -13.06 -11.98
CA LEU A 107 -7.20 -13.12 -13.44
C LEU A 107 -8.47 -13.80 -13.96
N ASP A 108 -9.49 -13.97 -13.12
CA ASP A 108 -10.81 -14.45 -13.53
C ASP A 108 -11.43 -13.46 -14.54
N ASP A 109 -11.80 -13.95 -15.73
CA ASP A 109 -12.34 -13.14 -16.81
C ASP A 109 -13.59 -12.36 -16.41
N SER A 110 -14.38 -12.87 -15.47
CA SER A 110 -15.56 -12.17 -14.94
C SER A 110 -15.22 -10.88 -14.19
N LYS A 111 -13.98 -10.71 -13.75
CA LYS A 111 -13.46 -9.56 -13.01
C LYS A 111 -12.62 -8.60 -13.86
N ASN A 112 -12.45 -8.92 -15.14
CA ASN A 112 -11.49 -8.23 -16.02
C ASN A 112 -11.76 -6.71 -16.12
N GLU A 113 -13.00 -6.28 -16.17
CA GLU A 113 -13.36 -4.85 -16.22
C GLU A 113 -12.94 -4.12 -14.94
N LYS A 114 -13.26 -4.66 -13.76
CA LYS A 114 -12.85 -4.11 -12.47
C LYS A 114 -11.33 -4.16 -12.28
N LEU A 115 -10.69 -5.24 -12.72
CA LEU A 115 -9.23 -5.35 -12.69
C LEU A 115 -8.58 -4.25 -13.55
N LEU A 116 -9.06 -3.99 -14.75
CA LEU A 116 -8.54 -2.90 -15.61
C LEU A 116 -8.73 -1.51 -14.97
N GLU A 117 -9.83 -1.28 -14.26
CA GLU A 117 -10.01 -0.05 -13.47
C GLU A 117 -8.94 0.07 -12.38
N ILE A 118 -8.74 -0.98 -11.58
CA ILE A 118 -7.72 -1.05 -10.55
C ILE A 118 -6.33 -0.78 -11.14
N LEU A 119 -5.96 -1.49 -12.22
CA LEU A 119 -4.65 -1.36 -12.85
C LEU A 119 -4.38 0.04 -13.41
N GLY A 120 -5.43 0.77 -13.81
CA GLY A 120 -5.33 2.17 -14.22
C GLY A 120 -4.92 3.12 -13.10
N LYS A 121 -5.22 2.76 -11.84
CA LYS A 121 -4.97 3.55 -10.63
C LYS A 121 -3.79 3.02 -9.80
N PHE A 122 -3.35 1.78 -10.06
CA PHE A 122 -2.39 1.06 -9.24
C PHE A 122 -0.96 1.54 -9.45
N VAL A 123 -0.34 1.98 -8.35
CA VAL A 123 1.05 2.43 -8.25
C VAL A 123 1.78 1.59 -7.19
N ILE A 124 3.01 1.21 -7.48
CA ILE A 124 3.92 0.57 -6.53
C ILE A 124 4.96 1.60 -6.08
N THR A 125 5.05 1.80 -4.77
CA THR A 125 6.07 2.63 -4.13
C THR A 125 6.93 1.70 -3.26
N SER A 126 8.08 1.34 -3.79
CA SER A 126 9.03 0.38 -3.21
C SER A 126 10.21 1.07 -2.53
N SER A 127 11.07 0.30 -1.87
CA SER A 127 12.30 0.78 -1.23
C SER A 127 12.04 1.89 -0.20
N GLN A 128 10.90 1.81 0.49
CA GLN A 128 10.59 2.79 1.52
C GLN A 128 11.39 2.51 2.79
N GLU A 129 11.65 3.56 3.54
CA GLU A 129 12.28 3.46 4.86
C GLU A 129 11.49 2.48 5.74
N ASN A 130 12.21 1.65 6.49
CA ASN A 130 11.61 0.85 7.54
C ASN A 130 11.17 1.73 8.73
N ASP A 131 10.50 1.12 9.71
CA ASP A 131 9.92 1.86 10.85
C ASP A 131 10.98 2.65 11.63
N GLU A 132 12.19 2.09 11.81
CA GLU A 132 13.28 2.76 12.55
C GLU A 132 13.85 3.94 11.74
N GLU A 133 14.12 3.75 10.46
CA GLU A 133 14.62 4.81 9.56
C GLU A 133 13.60 5.95 9.45
N LEU A 134 12.31 5.61 9.30
CA LEU A 134 11.23 6.58 9.28
C LEU A 134 11.16 7.36 10.61
N TYR A 135 11.26 6.67 11.75
CA TYR A 135 11.25 7.30 13.07
C TYR A 135 12.42 8.27 13.24
N GLN A 136 13.64 7.86 12.84
CA GLN A 136 14.82 8.72 12.89
C GLN A 136 14.67 9.94 11.96
N ARG A 137 14.12 9.77 10.77
CA ARG A 137 13.84 10.88 9.87
C ARG A 137 12.80 11.83 10.43
N LEU A 138 11.76 11.34 11.09
CA LEU A 138 10.76 12.17 11.77
C LEU A 138 11.38 12.99 12.89
N ILE A 139 12.25 12.38 13.72
CA ILE A 139 13.00 13.11 14.75
C ILE A 139 13.83 14.22 14.12
N GLN A 140 14.55 13.96 13.03
CA GLN A 140 15.42 14.93 12.40
C GLN A 140 14.65 16.09 11.74
N THR A 141 13.54 15.80 11.07
CA THR A 141 12.85 16.75 10.20
C THR A 141 11.67 17.47 10.87
N LYS A 142 10.95 16.80 11.77
CA LYS A 142 9.72 17.33 12.39
C LYS A 142 9.93 17.94 13.77
N THR A 143 11.14 17.82 14.32
CA THR A 143 11.47 18.40 15.62
C THR A 143 12.45 19.58 15.53
N LEU A 144 12.49 20.25 14.38
CA LEU A 144 13.28 21.49 14.22
C LEU A 144 12.74 22.54 15.19
N GLY A 145 13.66 23.11 16.01
CA GLY A 145 13.32 24.07 17.05
C GLY A 145 12.92 23.46 18.40
N ILE A 146 12.83 22.16 18.52
CA ILE A 146 12.58 21.46 19.79
C ILE A 146 13.91 21.12 20.46
N LEU A 147 13.99 21.31 21.80
CA LEU A 147 15.17 20.95 22.59
C LEU A 147 15.48 19.46 22.42
N SER A 148 16.78 19.13 22.34
CA SER A 148 17.24 17.78 22.01
C SER A 148 16.71 16.70 22.95
N ASP A 149 16.58 16.99 24.24
CA ASP A 149 16.04 16.10 25.28
C ASP A 149 14.51 15.92 25.19
N LYS A 150 13.81 16.74 24.40
CA LYS A 150 12.34 16.71 24.24
C LYS A 150 11.89 16.14 22.90
N LYS A 151 12.80 15.91 21.97
CA LYS A 151 12.45 15.47 20.59
C LYS A 151 11.73 14.12 20.58
N THR A 152 12.26 13.16 21.32
CA THR A 152 11.66 11.81 21.43
C THR A 152 10.27 11.87 22.06
N ASP A 153 10.12 12.63 23.15
CA ASP A 153 8.82 12.79 23.83
C ASP A 153 7.78 13.43 22.90
N PHE A 154 8.19 14.43 22.11
CA PHE A 154 7.32 15.08 21.14
C PHE A 154 6.84 14.09 20.06
N ILE A 155 7.76 13.34 19.44
CA ILE A 155 7.39 12.33 18.43
C ILE A 155 6.51 11.24 19.03
N ASN A 156 6.84 10.72 20.22
CA ASN A 156 6.02 9.71 20.88
C ASN A 156 4.62 10.24 21.22
N SER A 157 4.48 11.50 21.63
CA SER A 157 3.19 12.14 21.86
C SER A 157 2.39 12.28 20.56
N LEU A 158 3.05 12.61 19.46
CA LEU A 158 2.43 12.70 18.14
C LEU A 158 1.98 11.32 17.65
N MET A 159 2.84 10.31 17.76
CA MET A 159 2.50 8.92 17.44
C MET A 159 1.33 8.42 18.30
N GLY A 160 1.36 8.69 19.61
CA GLY A 160 0.24 8.36 20.51
C GLY A 160 -1.06 9.01 20.07
N HIS A 161 -1.03 10.27 19.59
CA HIS A 161 -2.21 10.93 19.04
C HIS A 161 -2.72 10.25 17.76
N ILE A 162 -1.82 9.74 16.93
CA ILE A 162 -2.17 9.05 15.70
C ILE A 162 -2.74 7.65 15.97
N VAL A 163 -2.13 6.88 16.89
CA VAL A 163 -2.52 5.47 17.13
C VAL A 163 -3.56 5.26 18.22
N SER A 164 -3.89 6.31 19.00
CA SER A 164 -4.88 6.27 20.08
C SER A 164 -6.03 7.25 19.88
N PRO A 165 -6.60 7.39 18.67
CA PRO A 165 -7.79 8.21 18.47
C PRO A 165 -8.98 7.59 19.20
N PRO A 166 -9.98 8.36 19.60
CA PRO A 166 -11.22 7.79 20.10
C PRO A 166 -11.82 6.88 19.03
N ILE A 167 -12.05 5.61 19.39
CA ILE A 167 -12.64 4.63 18.48
C ILE A 167 -14.08 5.06 18.23
N THR A 168 -14.36 5.50 17.02
CA THR A 168 -15.73 5.73 16.56
C THR A 168 -16.32 4.42 16.06
N THR A 169 -17.66 4.32 16.02
CA THR A 169 -18.36 3.13 15.53
C THR A 169 -18.09 2.81 14.05
N GLN A 170 -17.44 3.71 13.32
CA GLN A 170 -17.18 3.59 11.88
C GLN A 170 -15.70 3.43 11.51
N GLY A 171 -14.81 3.41 12.51
CA GLY A 171 -13.38 3.27 12.26
C GLY A 171 -12.52 4.37 12.88
N TRP A 172 -11.25 4.36 12.52
CA TRP A 172 -10.21 5.26 13.00
C TRP A 172 -10.07 6.45 12.06
N GLU A 173 -10.22 7.65 12.58
CA GLU A 173 -10.16 8.89 11.79
C GLU A 173 -9.28 9.93 12.48
N ILE A 174 -8.39 10.55 11.72
CA ILE A 174 -7.63 11.73 12.12
C ILE A 174 -7.96 12.86 11.17
N THR A 175 -8.55 13.94 11.68
CA THR A 175 -8.80 15.13 10.89
C THR A 175 -7.57 16.04 10.84
N TYR A 176 -7.41 16.81 9.76
CA TYR A 176 -6.35 17.80 9.65
C TYR A 176 -6.39 18.81 10.83
N GLN A 177 -7.57 19.22 11.27
CA GLN A 177 -7.74 20.14 12.40
C GLN A 177 -7.25 19.54 13.71
N SER A 178 -7.57 18.26 14.00
CA SER A 178 -7.10 17.58 15.22
C SER A 178 -5.59 17.41 15.22
N PHE A 179 -5.02 17.12 14.06
CA PHE A 179 -3.57 16.99 13.89
C PHE A 179 -2.86 18.34 14.06
N GLN A 180 -3.36 19.43 13.44
CA GLN A 180 -2.81 20.77 13.63
C GLN A 180 -2.83 21.22 15.09
N ALA A 181 -3.96 21.05 15.80
CA ALA A 181 -4.08 21.43 17.19
C ALA A 181 -3.00 20.75 18.07
N LYS A 182 -2.63 19.50 17.75
CA LYS A 182 -1.61 18.75 18.49
C LYS A 182 -0.18 19.20 18.15
N THR A 183 0.07 19.68 16.95
CA THR A 183 1.42 20.09 16.51
C THR A 183 1.76 21.54 16.83
N THR A 184 0.77 22.35 17.22
CA THR A 184 0.94 23.78 17.57
C THR A 184 0.86 24.05 19.07
N SER A 185 0.56 23.06 19.89
CA SER A 185 0.54 23.12 21.35
C SER A 185 1.89 22.71 21.96
#